data_bd298c10b993d833ad4d684620d59caa
#
_entry.id   bd298c10b993d833ad4d684620d59caa
#
_cell.length_a   1.000
_cell.length_b   1.000
_cell.length_c   1.000
_cell.angle_alpha   90.00
_cell.angle_beta   90.00
_cell.angle_gamma   90.00
#
_symmetry.space_group_name_H-M   'P 1'
#
loop_
_entity.id
_entity.type
_entity.pdbx_description
1 polymer ?
#
loop_
_entity_poly.entity_id
_entity_poly.type
_entity_poly.pdbx_seq_one_letter_code
_entity_poly.pdbx_strand_id
1 'polypeptide(L)'
;MFDKFKPQLLPNDTIKVSDIDFTKGYYASTKLDGIRCCFINGELKTRSLKPFANKNVEVMFDNISKLSEKHGLVIDGELFCTSKPFNDISGDIRRIGGELPTDLKFYAFDCIVNQNPSMKFSDRLEYLKEFMKGFDNVVVLEHTEVTSPVQVDDMFKKALDIGMEGLVLRKMSSGYKFGRYTLNSRDAYKLKPWRTYDAKILDVYEGTLVNEDAEKTINELGRSVTSKKKDDRHASGMAKSFLVSYEKSFVDVSISSMTHEERISIWNNRDKYIGKMIEYKGLEVGAKDVPRHPIFIRFRDDLE
;
A
#
# COMPACT_ATOMS: atom_id res chain seq x y z
N MET A 1 -11.49 3.01 -24.24
CA MET A 1 -11.93 2.31 -23.03
C MET A 1 -10.77 1.56 -22.43
N PHE A 2 -10.55 1.62 -21.11
CA PHE A 2 -9.33 1.12 -20.48
C PHE A 2 -9.42 -0.38 -20.12
N ASP A 3 -9.63 -1.24 -21.09
CA ASP A 3 -9.84 -2.69 -20.85
C ASP A 3 -8.67 -3.40 -20.13
N LYS A 4 -7.49 -2.79 -20.14
CA LYS A 4 -6.28 -3.30 -19.47
C LYS A 4 -5.83 -2.44 -18.30
N PHE A 5 -6.67 -1.49 -17.85
CA PHE A 5 -6.29 -0.60 -16.76
C PHE A 5 -5.99 -1.38 -15.47
N LYS A 6 -4.92 -0.98 -14.81
CA LYS A 6 -4.58 -1.41 -13.45
C LYS A 6 -4.06 -0.19 -12.69
N PRO A 7 -4.55 0.06 -11.48
CA PRO A 7 -4.00 1.14 -10.67
C PRO A 7 -2.49 0.99 -10.51
N GLN A 8 -1.77 2.07 -10.66
CA GLN A 8 -0.32 2.06 -10.43
C GLN A 8 -0.03 1.78 -8.95
N LEU A 9 0.97 0.98 -8.68
CA LEU A 9 1.38 0.60 -7.34
C LEU A 9 2.84 0.96 -7.11
N LEU A 10 3.14 1.53 -5.95
CA LEU A 10 4.50 1.82 -5.54
C LEU A 10 5.32 0.52 -5.38
N PRO A 11 6.66 0.57 -5.47
CA PRO A 11 7.52 -0.57 -5.24
C PRO A 11 7.23 -1.24 -3.88
N ASN A 12 7.50 -2.54 -3.76
CA ASN A 12 7.35 -3.24 -2.48
C ASN A 12 8.34 -2.72 -1.44
N ASP A 13 9.57 -2.50 -1.86
CA ASP A 13 10.65 -2.05 -1.00
C ASP A 13 10.70 -0.53 -0.91
N THR A 14 11.34 -0.03 0.14
CA THR A 14 11.72 1.37 0.30
C THR A 14 13.13 1.59 -0.23
N ILE A 15 13.45 2.85 -0.52
CA ILE A 15 14.80 3.27 -0.91
C ILE A 15 15.39 4.14 0.19
N LYS A 16 16.71 4.16 0.33
CA LYS A 16 17.39 5.18 1.12
C LYS A 16 17.36 6.49 0.33
N VAL A 17 17.07 7.58 1.00
CA VAL A 17 16.96 8.91 0.34
C VAL A 17 18.28 9.30 -0.33
N SER A 18 19.43 8.89 0.25
CA SER A 18 20.76 9.09 -0.32
C SER A 18 20.99 8.42 -1.68
N ASP A 19 20.20 7.39 -2.00
CA ASP A 19 20.36 6.60 -3.23
C ASP A 19 19.50 7.14 -4.39
N ILE A 20 18.76 8.22 -4.14
CA ILE A 20 17.89 8.87 -5.14
C ILE A 20 18.69 9.88 -5.96
N ASP A 21 18.67 9.71 -7.26
CA ASP A 21 19.25 10.68 -8.21
C ASP A 21 18.28 11.83 -8.50
N PHE A 22 18.35 12.90 -7.71
CA PHE A 22 17.45 14.05 -7.83
C PHE A 22 17.58 14.81 -9.15
N THR A 23 18.64 14.62 -9.94
CA THR A 23 18.79 15.23 -11.26
C THR A 23 17.71 14.78 -12.26
N LYS A 24 17.01 13.68 -11.94
CA LYS A 24 15.89 13.16 -12.74
C LYS A 24 14.58 13.91 -12.56
N GLY A 25 14.51 14.83 -11.60
CA GLY A 25 13.33 15.63 -11.28
C GLY A 25 12.20 14.80 -10.60
N TYR A 26 11.94 15.08 -9.33
CA TYR A 26 10.90 14.42 -8.56
C TYR A 26 9.98 15.42 -7.87
N TYR A 27 8.70 15.05 -7.82
CA TYR A 27 7.74 15.60 -6.88
C TYR A 27 7.64 14.70 -5.66
N ALA A 28 7.54 15.31 -4.48
CA ALA A 28 7.17 14.63 -3.24
C ALA A 28 5.76 15.02 -2.84
N SER A 29 4.99 14.07 -2.35
CA SER A 29 3.67 14.26 -1.76
C SER A 29 3.52 13.44 -0.49
N THR A 30 2.64 13.85 0.39
CA THR A 30 2.29 13.12 1.61
C THR A 30 1.69 11.77 1.25
N LYS A 31 2.09 10.73 1.95
CA LYS A 31 1.47 9.41 1.83
C LYS A 31 0.35 9.29 2.85
N LEU A 32 -0.88 9.30 2.36
CA LEU A 32 -2.06 9.10 3.18
C LEU A 32 -2.22 7.63 3.57
N ASP A 33 -2.81 7.37 4.72
CA ASP A 33 -3.21 6.04 5.18
C ASP A 33 -4.74 5.93 5.07
N GLY A 34 -5.24 5.86 3.85
CA GLY A 34 -6.66 5.85 3.50
C GLY A 34 -7.07 4.66 2.64
N ILE A 35 -8.19 4.77 1.96
CA ILE A 35 -8.73 3.73 1.08
C ILE A 35 -8.55 4.14 -0.38
N ARG A 36 -7.60 3.49 -1.07
CA ARG A 36 -7.35 3.71 -2.49
C ARG A 36 -8.58 3.46 -3.35
N CYS A 37 -8.91 4.41 -4.22
CA CYS A 37 -9.95 4.27 -5.21
C CYS A 37 -9.62 4.99 -6.52
N CYS A 38 -10.32 4.61 -7.58
CA CYS A 38 -10.19 5.22 -8.89
C CYS A 38 -11.56 5.44 -9.50
N PHE A 39 -11.74 6.56 -10.20
CA PHE A 39 -12.89 6.78 -11.07
C PHE A 39 -12.52 6.37 -12.49
N ILE A 40 -13.28 5.47 -13.08
CA ILE A 40 -13.00 4.89 -14.39
C ILE A 40 -14.32 4.72 -15.14
N ASN A 41 -14.45 5.31 -16.32
CA ASN A 41 -15.66 5.22 -17.15
C ASN A 41 -16.95 5.56 -16.37
N GLY A 42 -16.90 6.56 -15.50
CA GLY A 42 -18.05 6.95 -14.67
C GLY A 42 -18.29 6.11 -13.43
N GLU A 43 -17.47 5.10 -13.16
CA GLU A 43 -17.61 4.24 -12.00
C GLU A 43 -16.51 4.44 -10.98
N LEU A 44 -16.89 4.51 -9.71
CA LEU A 44 -15.95 4.49 -8.58
C LEU A 44 -15.58 3.05 -8.24
N LYS A 45 -14.31 2.74 -8.34
CA LYS A 45 -13.75 1.40 -8.09
C LYS A 45 -12.71 1.42 -6.97
N THR A 46 -12.64 0.34 -6.22
CA THR A 46 -11.57 0.08 -5.25
C THR A 46 -10.23 -0.16 -5.97
N ARG A 47 -9.13 -0.22 -5.21
CA ARG A 47 -7.80 -0.61 -5.73
C ARG A 47 -7.79 -1.93 -6.52
N SER A 48 -8.69 -2.85 -6.21
CA SER A 48 -8.84 -4.15 -6.90
C SER A 48 -9.85 -4.11 -8.05
N LEU A 49 -10.30 -2.91 -8.43
CA LEU A 49 -11.29 -2.64 -9.47
C LEU A 49 -12.70 -3.19 -9.19
N LYS A 50 -12.99 -3.52 -7.94
CA LYS A 50 -14.33 -3.89 -7.49
C LYS A 50 -15.14 -2.65 -7.11
N PRO A 51 -16.48 -2.69 -7.25
CA PRO A 51 -17.34 -1.65 -6.69
C PRO A 51 -17.21 -1.62 -5.15
N PHE A 52 -17.57 -0.49 -4.56
CA PHE A 52 -17.69 -0.39 -3.11
C PHE A 52 -18.95 -1.13 -2.62
N ALA A 53 -18.84 -1.84 -1.51
CA ALA A 53 -19.99 -2.49 -0.87
C ALA A 53 -20.93 -1.46 -0.25
N ASN A 54 -20.39 -0.38 0.32
CA ASN A 54 -21.16 0.74 0.83
C ASN A 54 -21.49 1.71 -0.31
N LYS A 55 -22.76 1.70 -0.74
CA LYS A 55 -23.23 2.53 -1.84
C LYS A 55 -23.26 4.03 -1.52
N ASN A 56 -23.25 4.42 -0.25
CA ASN A 56 -23.18 5.83 0.14
C ASN A 56 -21.88 6.48 -0.35
N VAL A 57 -20.78 5.70 -0.51
CA VAL A 57 -19.53 6.20 -1.10
C VAL A 57 -19.73 6.59 -2.57
N GLU A 58 -20.42 5.78 -3.35
CA GLU A 58 -20.71 6.09 -4.76
C GLU A 58 -21.63 7.33 -4.88
N VAL A 59 -22.63 7.43 -4.02
CA VAL A 59 -23.54 8.60 -3.98
C VAL A 59 -22.77 9.87 -3.61
N MET A 60 -21.89 9.82 -2.60
CA MET A 60 -21.12 10.98 -2.14
C MET A 60 -20.21 11.56 -3.23
N PHE A 61 -19.72 10.74 -4.14
CA PHE A 61 -18.78 11.13 -5.20
C PHE A 61 -19.36 10.96 -6.63
N ASP A 62 -20.69 10.94 -6.78
CA ASP A 62 -21.38 10.80 -8.08
C ASP A 62 -20.99 11.91 -9.06
N ASN A 63 -20.79 13.13 -8.57
CA ASN A 63 -20.32 14.27 -9.36
C ASN A 63 -18.96 14.02 -10.02
N ILE A 64 -18.04 13.33 -9.33
CA ILE A 64 -16.72 12.97 -9.87
C ILE A 64 -16.85 11.82 -10.87
N SER A 65 -17.73 10.85 -10.60
CA SER A 65 -18.06 9.78 -11.54
C SER A 65 -18.57 10.36 -12.88
N LYS A 66 -19.51 11.29 -12.84
CA LYS A 66 -20.04 11.99 -14.02
C LYS A 66 -18.95 12.78 -14.77
N LEU A 67 -18.03 13.45 -14.04
CA LEU A 67 -16.90 14.14 -14.65
C LEU A 67 -15.97 13.15 -15.38
N SER A 68 -15.63 12.04 -14.71
CA SER A 68 -14.80 10.96 -15.27
C SER A 68 -15.40 10.42 -16.58
N GLU A 69 -16.70 10.13 -16.59
CA GLU A 69 -17.42 9.65 -17.77
C GLU A 69 -17.43 10.68 -18.90
N LYS A 70 -17.87 11.91 -18.59
CA LYS A 70 -18.00 13.00 -19.56
C LYS A 70 -16.71 13.29 -20.32
N HIS A 71 -15.57 13.22 -19.64
CA HIS A 71 -14.26 13.56 -20.20
C HIS A 71 -13.39 12.35 -20.52
N GLY A 72 -13.88 11.13 -20.34
CA GLY A 72 -13.09 9.90 -20.55
C GLY A 72 -11.83 9.84 -19.69
N LEU A 73 -11.93 10.31 -18.43
CA LEU A 73 -10.80 10.38 -17.51
C LEU A 73 -10.72 9.12 -16.64
N VAL A 74 -9.50 8.70 -16.32
CA VAL A 74 -9.24 7.96 -15.09
C VAL A 74 -8.73 8.94 -14.06
N ILE A 75 -9.34 8.95 -12.86
CA ILE A 75 -8.90 9.79 -11.74
C ILE A 75 -8.52 8.85 -10.60
N ASP A 76 -7.31 9.00 -10.09
CA ASP A 76 -6.70 8.10 -9.14
C ASP A 76 -6.43 8.83 -7.83
N GLY A 77 -6.85 8.25 -6.72
CA GLY A 77 -6.75 8.93 -5.43
C GLY A 77 -7.05 8.02 -4.25
N GLU A 78 -7.27 8.65 -3.12
CA GLU A 78 -7.49 7.99 -1.84
C GLU A 78 -8.63 8.64 -1.08
N LEU A 79 -9.54 7.85 -0.54
CA LEU A 79 -10.53 8.31 0.42
C LEU A 79 -9.87 8.41 1.78
N PHE A 80 -9.88 9.59 2.36
CA PHE A 80 -9.24 9.87 3.64
C PHE A 80 -10.04 10.92 4.42
N CYS A 81 -10.00 10.82 5.74
CA CYS A 81 -10.48 11.85 6.68
C CYS A 81 -9.48 12.02 7.81
N THR A 82 -9.49 13.16 8.43
CA THR A 82 -8.58 13.48 9.55
C THR A 82 -9.16 13.15 10.92
N SER A 83 -10.47 12.94 11.00
CA SER A 83 -11.20 12.70 12.26
C SER A 83 -11.08 11.27 12.79
N LYS A 84 -10.63 10.31 11.95
CA LYS A 84 -10.61 8.90 12.29
C LYS A 84 -9.32 8.21 11.82
N PRO A 85 -8.82 7.19 12.56
CA PRO A 85 -7.71 6.37 12.12
C PRO A 85 -8.13 5.44 10.97
N PHE A 86 -7.15 4.93 10.21
CA PHE A 86 -7.37 4.08 9.03
C PHE A 86 -8.37 2.94 9.22
N ASN A 87 -8.32 2.25 10.36
CA ASN A 87 -9.18 1.09 10.57
C ASN A 87 -10.66 1.47 10.67
N ASP A 88 -10.96 2.60 11.28
CA ASP A 88 -12.32 3.12 11.41
C ASP A 88 -12.82 3.62 10.05
N ILE A 89 -11.98 4.37 9.32
CA ILE A 89 -12.26 4.77 7.93
C ILE A 89 -12.55 3.53 7.07
N SER A 90 -11.71 2.51 7.17
CA SER A 90 -11.87 1.27 6.43
C SER A 90 -13.14 0.50 6.81
N GLY A 91 -13.50 0.53 8.09
CA GLY A 91 -14.74 -0.06 8.59
C GLY A 91 -15.97 0.62 8.03
N ASP A 92 -16.04 1.94 8.13
CA ASP A 92 -17.18 2.75 7.68
C ASP A 92 -17.38 2.66 6.16
N ILE A 93 -16.31 2.75 5.39
CA ILE A 93 -16.36 2.68 3.92
C ILE A 93 -16.77 1.28 3.42
N ARG A 94 -16.41 0.21 4.14
CA ARG A 94 -16.71 -1.18 3.70
C ARG A 94 -18.03 -1.72 4.23
N ARG A 95 -18.58 -1.14 5.28
CA ARG A 95 -19.86 -1.59 5.89
C ARG A 95 -21.02 -1.24 4.96
N ILE A 96 -21.80 -2.24 4.56
CA ILE A 96 -23.01 -2.06 3.74
C ILE A 96 -23.98 -1.12 4.48
N GLY A 97 -24.37 -0.02 3.85
CA GLY A 97 -25.29 0.97 4.42
C GLY A 97 -24.73 1.76 5.62
N GLY A 98 -23.42 1.64 5.91
CA GLY A 98 -22.78 2.41 6.98
C GLY A 98 -22.74 3.90 6.70
N GLU A 99 -22.80 4.69 7.76
CA GLU A 99 -22.59 6.13 7.68
C GLU A 99 -21.12 6.44 7.37
N LEU A 100 -20.91 7.46 6.53
CA LEU A 100 -19.56 7.91 6.18
C LEU A 100 -19.11 9.04 7.12
N PRO A 101 -17.79 9.15 7.39
CA PRO A 101 -17.27 10.30 8.13
C PRO A 101 -17.67 11.62 7.45
N THR A 102 -18.07 12.62 8.21
CA THR A 102 -18.53 13.92 7.70
C THR A 102 -17.42 14.72 7.02
N ASP A 103 -16.17 14.49 7.39
CA ASP A 103 -14.96 15.08 6.81
C ASP A 103 -14.27 14.16 5.81
N LEU A 104 -14.95 13.07 5.36
CA LEU A 104 -14.42 12.20 4.31
C LEU A 104 -14.27 12.98 3.01
N LYS A 105 -13.05 12.96 2.45
CA LYS A 105 -12.74 13.57 1.16
C LYS A 105 -12.02 12.60 0.24
N PHE A 106 -12.13 12.86 -1.05
CA PHE A 106 -11.33 12.20 -2.07
C PHE A 106 -10.07 13.03 -2.32
N TYR A 107 -8.91 12.45 -2.01
CA TYR A 107 -7.60 13.04 -2.25
C TYR A 107 -7.06 12.55 -3.59
N ALA A 108 -7.26 13.34 -4.64
CA ALA A 108 -6.80 13.04 -5.98
C ALA A 108 -5.30 13.30 -6.10
N PHE A 109 -4.54 12.37 -6.68
CA PHE A 109 -3.09 12.52 -6.82
C PHE A 109 -2.55 12.13 -8.21
N ASP A 110 -3.36 11.57 -9.10
CA ASP A 110 -3.00 11.31 -10.49
C ASP A 110 -4.24 11.17 -11.37
N CYS A 111 -4.06 11.30 -12.68
CA CYS A 111 -5.12 11.03 -13.65
C CYS A 111 -4.54 10.51 -14.97
N ILE A 112 -5.39 9.93 -15.80
CA ILE A 112 -5.11 9.64 -17.20
C ILE A 112 -6.09 10.44 -18.04
N VAL A 113 -5.56 11.26 -18.93
CA VAL A 113 -6.32 12.14 -19.82
C VAL A 113 -6.21 11.60 -21.24
N ASN A 114 -7.30 11.69 -22.01
CA ASN A 114 -7.35 11.29 -23.43
C ASN A 114 -6.82 9.86 -23.68
N GLN A 115 -7.03 8.95 -22.73
CA GLN A 115 -6.55 7.58 -22.79
C GLN A 115 -5.01 7.45 -23.00
N ASN A 116 -4.25 8.50 -22.65
CA ASN A 116 -2.81 8.55 -22.80
C ASN A 116 -2.05 8.31 -21.49
N PRO A 117 -1.71 7.06 -21.13
CA PRO A 117 -0.93 6.77 -19.94
C PRO A 117 0.53 7.20 -20.05
N SER A 118 1.03 7.51 -21.26
CA SER A 118 2.41 7.95 -21.48
C SER A 118 2.63 9.44 -21.22
N MET A 119 1.55 10.22 -21.00
CA MET A 119 1.67 11.63 -20.63
C MET A 119 2.51 11.78 -19.36
N LYS A 120 3.38 12.79 -19.33
CA LYS A 120 4.24 13.05 -18.15
C LYS A 120 3.40 13.32 -16.90
N PHE A 121 3.91 12.90 -15.75
CA PHE A 121 3.22 13.12 -14.48
C PHE A 121 2.99 14.61 -14.19
N SER A 122 3.97 15.47 -14.48
CA SER A 122 3.80 16.92 -14.36
C SER A 122 2.56 17.44 -15.08
N ASP A 123 2.38 17.01 -16.33
CA ASP A 123 1.27 17.48 -17.17
C ASP A 123 -0.06 16.90 -16.68
N ARG A 124 -0.08 15.62 -16.29
CA ARG A 124 -1.28 14.99 -15.68
C ARG A 124 -1.71 15.70 -14.40
N LEU A 125 -0.75 16.15 -13.59
CA LEU A 125 -1.03 16.87 -12.36
C LEU A 125 -1.70 18.23 -12.62
N GLU A 126 -1.26 18.95 -13.65
CA GLU A 126 -1.89 20.22 -14.04
C GLU A 126 -3.32 20.01 -14.56
N TYR A 127 -3.55 18.99 -15.39
CA TYR A 127 -4.92 18.59 -15.78
C TYR A 127 -5.77 18.23 -14.58
N LEU A 128 -5.22 17.44 -13.64
CA LEU A 128 -5.94 17.04 -12.43
C LEU A 128 -6.38 18.25 -11.61
N LYS A 129 -5.50 19.22 -11.41
CA LYS A 129 -5.82 20.48 -10.69
C LYS A 129 -6.97 21.22 -11.36
N GLU A 130 -6.96 21.28 -12.69
CA GLU A 130 -8.01 21.96 -13.44
C GLU A 130 -9.36 21.24 -13.35
N PHE A 131 -9.38 19.92 -13.54
CA PHE A 131 -10.60 19.12 -13.49
C PHE A 131 -11.24 19.07 -12.11
N MET A 132 -10.45 19.19 -11.04
CA MET A 132 -10.95 19.10 -9.66
C MET A 132 -11.35 20.44 -9.06
N LYS A 133 -11.26 21.54 -9.81
CA LYS A 133 -11.73 22.86 -9.34
C LYS A 133 -13.23 22.84 -9.06
N GLY A 134 -13.59 23.42 -7.90
CA GLY A 134 -15.00 23.62 -7.53
C GLY A 134 -15.72 22.41 -6.91
N PHE A 135 -14.97 21.34 -6.58
CA PHE A 135 -15.51 20.22 -5.81
C PHE A 135 -15.09 20.30 -4.34
N ASP A 136 -16.05 20.57 -3.44
CA ASP A 136 -15.77 20.78 -2.02
C ASP A 136 -15.32 19.52 -1.27
N ASN A 137 -15.73 18.33 -1.80
CA ASN A 137 -15.38 17.03 -1.24
C ASN A 137 -14.12 16.41 -1.88
N VAL A 138 -13.37 17.19 -2.68
CA VAL A 138 -12.13 16.77 -3.32
C VAL A 138 -10.97 17.65 -2.90
N VAL A 139 -9.82 17.04 -2.69
CA VAL A 139 -8.54 17.71 -2.48
C VAL A 139 -7.55 17.18 -3.52
N VAL A 140 -6.98 18.02 -4.36
CA VAL A 140 -5.82 17.62 -5.14
C VAL A 140 -4.62 17.60 -4.20
N LEU A 141 -4.00 16.43 -4.05
CA LEU A 141 -2.86 16.27 -3.15
C LEU A 141 -1.72 17.18 -3.61
N GLU A 142 -1.16 17.93 -2.67
CA GLU A 142 -0.03 18.81 -2.95
C GLU A 142 1.20 18.00 -3.33
N HIS A 143 1.87 18.44 -4.40
CA HIS A 143 3.11 17.86 -4.91
C HIS A 143 4.17 18.96 -4.97
N THR A 144 5.23 18.80 -4.19
CA THR A 144 6.33 19.75 -4.09
C THR A 144 7.56 19.18 -4.82
N GLU A 145 8.18 19.98 -5.68
CA GLU A 145 9.45 19.60 -6.29
C GLU A 145 10.55 19.47 -5.23
N VAL A 146 11.30 18.37 -5.31
CA VAL A 146 12.41 18.09 -4.39
C VAL A 146 13.69 17.88 -5.16
N THR A 147 14.76 18.54 -4.71
CA THR A 147 16.06 18.59 -5.39
C THR A 147 17.21 18.05 -4.54
N SER A 148 16.96 17.69 -3.29
CA SER A 148 18.00 17.19 -2.38
C SER A 148 17.46 16.22 -1.33
N PRO A 149 18.33 15.34 -0.80
CA PRO A 149 18.01 14.48 0.33
C PRO A 149 17.47 15.26 1.53
N VAL A 150 18.06 16.39 1.87
CA VAL A 150 17.69 17.22 3.03
C VAL A 150 16.24 17.67 2.94
N GLN A 151 15.81 18.17 1.76
CA GLN A 151 14.41 18.57 1.56
C GLN A 151 13.44 17.39 1.78
N VAL A 152 13.80 16.21 1.27
CA VAL A 152 12.96 15.01 1.43
C VAL A 152 12.89 14.59 2.90
N ASP A 153 14.01 14.60 3.63
CA ASP A 153 14.05 14.24 5.04
C ASP A 153 13.24 15.22 5.90
N ASP A 154 13.33 16.52 5.61
CA ASP A 154 12.51 17.55 6.29
C ASP A 154 11.02 17.37 6.01
N MET A 155 10.64 17.12 4.77
CA MET A 155 9.24 16.86 4.41
C MET A 155 8.74 15.55 5.03
N PHE A 156 9.59 14.52 5.06
CA PHE A 156 9.25 13.24 5.66
C PHE A 156 8.98 13.38 7.16
N LYS A 157 9.85 14.08 7.87
CA LYS A 157 9.65 14.39 9.29
C LYS A 157 8.35 15.14 9.53
N LYS A 158 8.09 16.22 8.78
CA LYS A 158 6.84 16.99 8.89
C LYS A 158 5.61 16.14 8.63
N ALA A 159 5.65 15.24 7.63
CA ALA A 159 4.55 14.34 7.35
C ALA A 159 4.26 13.39 8.54
N LEU A 160 5.30 12.86 9.18
CA LEU A 160 5.15 12.01 10.36
C LEU A 160 4.64 12.78 11.58
N ASP A 161 5.12 14.02 11.79
CA ASP A 161 4.71 14.88 12.90
C ASP A 161 3.20 15.19 12.87
N ILE A 162 2.59 15.22 11.68
CA ILE A 162 1.14 15.40 11.49
C ILE A 162 0.37 14.07 11.31
N GLY A 163 1.00 12.93 11.64
CA GLY A 163 0.35 11.61 11.66
C GLY A 163 0.14 10.96 10.29
N MET A 164 0.85 11.39 9.25
CA MET A 164 0.77 10.76 7.93
C MET A 164 1.69 9.54 7.83
N GLU A 165 1.41 8.65 6.87
CA GLU A 165 2.12 7.38 6.71
C GLU A 165 3.59 7.56 6.23
N GLY A 166 3.92 8.72 5.68
CA GLY A 166 5.24 9.05 5.13
C GLY A 166 5.15 9.88 3.86
N LEU A 167 6.02 9.63 2.89
CA LEU A 167 6.04 10.32 1.59
C LEU A 167 5.98 9.37 0.41
N VAL A 168 5.50 9.90 -0.71
CA VAL A 168 5.64 9.32 -2.05
C VAL A 168 6.44 10.28 -2.89
N LEU A 169 7.51 9.79 -3.53
CA LEU A 169 8.22 10.52 -4.56
C LEU A 169 7.82 9.97 -5.91
N ARG A 170 7.57 10.85 -6.86
CA ARG A 170 7.23 10.51 -8.24
C ARG A 170 8.01 11.35 -9.22
N LYS A 171 8.63 10.67 -10.19
CA LYS A 171 9.40 11.34 -11.24
C LYS A 171 8.47 12.14 -12.13
N MET A 172 8.77 13.44 -12.33
CA MET A 172 7.94 14.37 -13.10
C MET A 172 7.70 13.92 -14.53
N SER A 173 8.68 13.29 -15.16
CA SER A 173 8.60 12.81 -16.55
C SER A 173 7.99 11.43 -16.71
N SER A 174 7.58 10.75 -15.61
CA SER A 174 7.04 9.38 -15.69
C SER A 174 5.63 9.34 -16.28
N GLY A 175 5.36 8.31 -17.09
CA GLY A 175 4.00 7.93 -17.47
C GLY A 175 3.23 7.26 -16.32
N TYR A 176 1.93 7.04 -16.53
CA TYR A 176 1.09 6.25 -15.63
C TYR A 176 1.29 4.75 -15.92
N LYS A 177 1.97 4.05 -15.03
CA LYS A 177 2.23 2.61 -15.20
C LYS A 177 1.04 1.78 -14.73
N PHE A 178 0.55 0.87 -15.55
CA PHE A 178 -0.43 -0.13 -15.16
C PHE A 178 0.22 -1.21 -14.29
N GLY A 179 -0.11 -1.21 -13.00
CA GLY A 179 0.42 -2.13 -12.01
C GLY A 179 1.62 -1.58 -11.22
N ARG A 180 2.52 -2.46 -10.78
CA ARG A 180 3.56 -2.10 -9.82
C ARG A 180 4.83 -1.55 -10.48
N TYR A 181 5.33 -0.43 -9.94
CA TYR A 181 6.67 0.05 -10.20
C TYR A 181 7.71 -0.86 -9.54
N THR A 182 8.89 -0.93 -10.14
CA THR A 182 10.08 -1.53 -9.53
C THR A 182 11.02 -0.42 -9.07
N LEU A 183 11.88 -0.68 -8.10
CA LEU A 183 12.90 0.30 -7.69
C LEU A 183 13.82 0.67 -8.87
N ASN A 184 14.15 -0.30 -9.72
CA ASN A 184 15.01 -0.10 -10.88
C ASN A 184 14.40 0.82 -11.95
N SER A 185 13.07 0.98 -12.01
CA SER A 185 12.45 1.92 -12.95
C SER A 185 12.73 3.38 -12.59
N ARG A 186 13.02 3.65 -11.33
CA ARG A 186 13.26 5.00 -10.78
C ARG A 186 12.12 6.00 -11.03
N ASP A 187 10.91 5.52 -11.27
CA ASP A 187 9.76 6.37 -11.59
C ASP A 187 8.96 6.79 -10.34
N ALA A 188 8.97 5.94 -9.32
CA ALA A 188 8.28 6.23 -8.07
C ALA A 188 8.94 5.52 -6.87
N TYR A 189 8.91 6.19 -5.73
CA TYR A 189 9.40 5.66 -4.46
C TYR A 189 8.40 5.92 -3.35
N LYS A 190 8.46 5.14 -2.29
CA LYS A 190 7.77 5.39 -1.03
C LYS A 190 8.76 5.45 0.12
N LEU A 191 8.55 6.37 1.02
CA LEU A 191 9.28 6.49 2.27
C LEU A 191 8.30 6.24 3.42
N LYS A 192 8.66 5.32 4.31
CA LYS A 192 7.88 4.95 5.48
C LYS A 192 8.79 4.80 6.70
N PRO A 193 8.32 5.12 7.91
CA PRO A 193 9.10 4.93 9.12
C PRO A 193 9.14 3.44 9.48
N TRP A 194 10.28 2.80 9.23
CA TRP A 194 10.56 1.47 9.76
C TRP A 194 11.17 1.61 11.15
N ARG A 195 10.69 0.82 12.09
CA ARG A 195 11.29 0.64 13.40
C ARG A 195 11.81 -0.78 13.53
N THR A 196 12.90 -0.96 14.26
CA THR A 196 13.44 -2.27 14.60
C THR A 196 13.09 -2.62 16.04
N TYR A 197 12.90 -3.90 16.26
CA TYR A 197 12.52 -4.48 17.55
C TYR A 197 13.33 -5.75 17.77
N ASP A 198 13.69 -6.02 19.02
CA ASP A 198 14.26 -7.28 19.45
C ASP A 198 13.21 -8.08 20.21
N ALA A 199 13.10 -9.36 19.92
CA ALA A 199 12.16 -10.24 20.62
C ALA A 199 12.63 -11.70 20.60
N LYS A 200 12.14 -12.46 21.59
CA LYS A 200 12.38 -13.89 21.70
C LYS A 200 11.35 -14.67 20.87
N ILE A 201 11.81 -15.66 20.12
CA ILE A 201 10.94 -16.59 19.41
C ILE A 201 10.19 -17.45 20.43
N LEU A 202 8.88 -17.43 20.38
CA LEU A 202 8.00 -18.23 21.22
C LEU A 202 7.52 -19.49 20.51
N ASP A 203 7.34 -19.41 19.18
CA ASP A 203 6.92 -20.51 18.34
C ASP A 203 7.30 -20.28 16.88
N VAL A 204 7.23 -21.33 16.06
CA VAL A 204 7.47 -21.29 14.61
C VAL A 204 6.23 -21.80 13.89
N TYR A 205 5.66 -20.99 13.02
CA TYR A 205 4.47 -21.36 12.27
C TYR A 205 4.80 -21.86 10.86
N GLU A 206 4.11 -22.94 10.50
CA GLU A 206 4.21 -23.52 9.17
C GLU A 206 3.43 -22.70 8.13
N GLY A 207 3.93 -22.67 6.91
CA GLY A 207 3.22 -22.16 5.76
C GLY A 207 2.24 -23.18 5.17
N THR A 208 1.41 -22.71 4.25
CA THR A 208 0.54 -23.58 3.46
C THR A 208 0.75 -23.36 1.98
N LEU A 209 0.67 -24.42 1.18
CA LEU A 209 0.63 -24.39 -0.28
C LEU A 209 -0.81 -24.63 -0.76
N VAL A 210 -1.10 -24.14 -1.95
CA VAL A 210 -2.38 -24.37 -2.62
C VAL A 210 -2.30 -25.73 -3.32
N ASN A 211 -3.37 -26.52 -3.22
CA ASN A 211 -3.46 -27.81 -3.93
C ASN A 211 -3.41 -27.59 -5.44
N GLU A 212 -2.81 -28.51 -6.17
CA GLU A 212 -2.63 -28.39 -7.63
C GLU A 212 -3.97 -28.36 -8.38
N ASP A 213 -4.98 -29.04 -7.85
CA ASP A 213 -6.34 -29.15 -8.34
C ASP A 213 -7.26 -28.02 -7.87
N ALA A 214 -6.77 -27.10 -7.03
CA ALA A 214 -7.56 -25.98 -6.54
C ALA A 214 -8.04 -25.08 -7.69
N GLU A 215 -9.30 -24.70 -7.63
CA GLU A 215 -9.92 -23.84 -8.63
C GLU A 215 -9.17 -22.52 -8.81
N LYS A 216 -8.87 -22.17 -10.06
CA LYS A 216 -8.23 -20.91 -10.44
C LYS A 216 -9.23 -20.05 -11.19
N THR A 217 -9.42 -18.82 -10.72
CA THR A 217 -10.26 -17.80 -11.36
C THR A 217 -9.43 -16.62 -11.81
N ILE A 218 -9.94 -15.83 -12.74
CA ILE A 218 -9.31 -14.56 -13.13
C ILE A 218 -10.07 -13.43 -12.40
N ASN A 219 -9.34 -12.62 -11.66
CA ASN A 219 -9.93 -11.46 -10.98
C ASN A 219 -10.04 -10.24 -11.92
N GLU A 220 -10.65 -9.16 -11.44
CA GLU A 220 -10.90 -7.92 -12.17
C GLU A 220 -9.61 -7.21 -12.65
N LEU A 221 -8.47 -7.54 -12.04
CA LEU A 221 -7.13 -7.09 -12.46
C LEU A 221 -6.50 -7.99 -13.53
N GLY A 222 -7.23 -9.00 -14.03
CA GLY A 222 -6.73 -9.98 -15.01
C GLY A 222 -5.61 -10.87 -14.44
N ARG A 223 -5.62 -11.14 -13.12
CA ARG A 223 -4.66 -12.03 -12.46
C ARG A 223 -5.33 -13.34 -12.10
N SER A 224 -4.61 -14.45 -12.28
CA SER A 224 -5.04 -15.74 -11.74
C SER A 224 -5.04 -15.67 -10.21
N VAL A 225 -6.14 -16.08 -9.60
CA VAL A 225 -6.34 -16.18 -8.15
C VAL A 225 -6.78 -17.59 -7.85
N THR A 226 -6.16 -18.20 -6.87
CA THR A 226 -6.55 -19.51 -6.36
C THR A 226 -7.50 -19.37 -5.19
N SER A 227 -8.30 -20.39 -4.96
CA SER A 227 -9.20 -20.49 -3.82
C SER A 227 -8.47 -20.21 -2.50
N LYS A 228 -9.17 -19.56 -1.57
CA LYS A 228 -8.70 -19.31 -0.19
C LYS A 228 -9.30 -20.29 0.81
N LYS A 229 -10.08 -21.27 0.36
CA LYS A 229 -10.67 -22.28 1.24
C LYS A 229 -9.57 -23.12 1.89
N LYS A 230 -9.79 -23.54 3.14
CA LYS A 230 -8.81 -24.37 3.87
C LYS A 230 -8.59 -25.71 3.18
N ASP A 231 -9.65 -26.32 2.65
CA ASP A 231 -9.61 -27.61 1.98
C ASP A 231 -8.78 -27.61 0.68
N ASP A 232 -8.59 -26.44 0.08
CA ASP A 232 -7.76 -26.25 -1.12
C ASP A 232 -6.28 -26.00 -0.78
N ARG A 233 -5.88 -26.26 0.46
CA ARG A 233 -4.52 -25.98 0.94
C ARG A 233 -3.99 -27.13 1.80
N HIS A 234 -2.69 -27.38 1.69
CA HIS A 234 -1.97 -28.35 2.52
C HIS A 234 -0.76 -27.70 3.19
N ALA A 235 -0.21 -28.35 4.20
CA ALA A 235 1.01 -27.94 4.89
C ALA A 235 2.19 -27.90 3.90
N SER A 236 3.03 -26.87 4.00
CA SER A 236 4.09 -26.64 3.04
C SER A 236 5.43 -27.34 3.37
N GLY A 237 5.56 -27.89 4.59
CA GLY A 237 6.85 -28.37 5.11
C GLY A 237 7.87 -27.26 5.35
N MET A 238 7.44 -25.99 5.35
CA MET A 238 8.32 -24.83 5.48
C MET A 238 7.83 -23.86 6.55
N ALA A 239 8.71 -23.30 7.34
CA ALA A 239 8.39 -22.20 8.25
C ALA A 239 7.90 -20.98 7.46
N LYS A 240 6.85 -20.33 7.97
CA LYS A 240 6.26 -19.10 7.41
C LYS A 240 6.63 -17.88 8.24
N SER A 241 6.57 -18.00 9.55
CA SER A 241 6.79 -16.89 10.48
C SER A 241 7.27 -17.39 11.85
N PHE A 242 7.87 -16.46 12.59
CA PHE A 242 8.16 -16.63 14.01
C PHE A 242 7.08 -15.92 14.82
N LEU A 243 6.50 -16.61 15.81
CA LEU A 243 5.67 -15.96 16.81
C LEU A 243 6.60 -15.34 17.87
N VAL A 244 6.40 -14.07 18.15
CA VAL A 244 7.16 -13.34 19.18
C VAL A 244 6.21 -12.55 20.08
N SER A 245 6.67 -12.21 21.30
CA SER A 245 5.94 -11.28 22.17
C SER A 245 6.23 -9.82 21.79
N TYR A 246 5.22 -8.98 21.91
CA TYR A 246 5.32 -7.55 21.82
C TYR A 246 4.41 -6.93 22.89
N GLU A 247 5.01 -6.37 23.93
CA GLU A 247 4.28 -5.89 25.13
C GLU A 247 3.31 -6.96 25.69
N LYS A 248 2.01 -6.70 25.64
CA LYS A 248 0.95 -7.63 26.08
C LYS A 248 0.33 -8.47 24.96
N SER A 249 0.89 -8.38 23.76
CA SER A 249 0.37 -9.02 22.54
C SER A 249 1.41 -9.93 21.89
N PHE A 250 0.99 -10.61 20.82
CA PHE A 250 1.86 -11.47 20.01
C PHE A 250 1.95 -10.96 18.57
N VAL A 251 3.11 -11.19 17.95
CA VAL A 251 3.39 -10.76 16.59
C VAL A 251 3.90 -11.92 15.76
N ASP A 252 3.30 -12.11 14.58
CA ASP A 252 3.77 -13.04 13.55
C ASP A 252 4.80 -12.38 12.66
N VAL A 253 6.09 -12.56 12.97
CA VAL A 253 7.19 -11.99 12.18
C VAL A 253 7.45 -12.84 10.94
N SER A 254 7.19 -12.26 9.77
CA SER A 254 7.39 -12.94 8.48
C SER A 254 8.87 -13.20 8.20
N ILE A 255 9.18 -14.42 7.75
CA ILE A 255 10.51 -14.84 7.28
C ILE A 255 10.56 -15.05 5.77
N SER A 256 9.69 -14.37 5.03
CA SER A 256 9.60 -14.48 3.55
C SER A 256 10.83 -13.99 2.80
N SER A 257 11.76 -13.30 3.46
CA SER A 257 13.07 -12.92 2.92
C SER A 257 14.08 -14.07 2.88
N MET A 258 13.84 -15.15 3.61
CA MET A 258 14.67 -16.35 3.61
C MET A 258 14.37 -17.24 2.41
N THR A 259 15.37 -18.02 1.99
CA THR A 259 15.22 -19.02 0.93
C THR A 259 14.27 -20.16 1.36
N HIS A 260 13.82 -20.94 0.38
CA HIS A 260 12.98 -22.11 0.68
C HIS A 260 13.74 -23.14 1.52
N GLU A 261 15.02 -23.37 1.22
CA GLU A 261 15.88 -24.32 1.94
C GLU A 261 16.05 -23.90 3.41
N GLU A 262 16.33 -22.63 3.68
CA GLU A 262 16.39 -22.10 5.05
C GLU A 262 15.07 -22.30 5.79
N ARG A 263 13.96 -22.00 5.16
CA ARG A 263 12.61 -22.16 5.75
C ARG A 263 12.25 -23.61 6.03
N ILE A 264 12.65 -24.56 5.16
CA ILE A 264 12.51 -26.00 5.38
C ILE A 264 13.39 -26.43 6.57
N SER A 265 14.64 -25.97 6.60
CA SER A 265 15.56 -26.26 7.69
C SER A 265 15.06 -25.76 9.04
N ILE A 266 14.52 -24.53 9.07
CA ILE A 266 13.92 -23.95 10.29
C ILE A 266 12.71 -24.79 10.74
N TRP A 267 11.83 -25.19 9.83
CA TRP A 267 10.65 -25.97 10.18
C TRP A 267 11.02 -27.34 10.76
N ASN A 268 11.96 -28.05 10.12
CA ASN A 268 12.41 -29.37 10.56
C ASN A 268 13.17 -29.33 11.91
N ASN A 269 13.77 -28.18 12.23
CA ASN A 269 14.55 -27.98 13.46
C ASN A 269 13.92 -26.93 14.39
N ARG A 270 12.61 -26.69 14.31
CA ARG A 270 11.93 -25.56 14.97
C ARG A 270 12.21 -25.44 16.46
N ASP A 271 12.37 -26.57 17.17
CA ASP A 271 12.65 -26.58 18.59
C ASP A 271 13.99 -25.91 18.94
N LYS A 272 14.96 -25.88 18.00
CA LYS A 272 16.25 -25.18 18.16
C LYS A 272 16.16 -23.66 18.01
N TYR A 273 15.06 -23.16 17.45
CA TYR A 273 14.82 -21.73 17.21
C TYR A 273 13.94 -21.11 18.29
N ILE A 274 13.11 -21.90 18.97
CA ILE A 274 12.33 -21.44 20.11
C ILE A 274 13.28 -21.00 21.23
N GLY A 275 13.06 -19.77 21.72
CA GLY A 275 13.90 -19.16 22.73
C GLY A 275 15.02 -18.26 22.19
N LYS A 276 15.39 -18.38 20.91
CA LYS A 276 16.39 -17.49 20.30
C LYS A 276 15.88 -16.06 20.17
N MET A 277 16.79 -15.11 20.30
CA MET A 277 16.52 -13.70 20.09
C MET A 277 16.61 -13.35 18.60
N ILE A 278 15.68 -12.53 18.12
CA ILE A 278 15.69 -11.99 16.75
C ILE A 278 15.53 -10.48 16.75
N GLU A 279 16.12 -9.86 15.74
CA GLU A 279 15.78 -8.50 15.33
C GLU A 279 14.79 -8.57 14.15
N TYR A 280 13.70 -7.82 14.26
CA TYR A 280 12.73 -7.67 13.17
C TYR A 280 12.38 -6.20 12.99
N LYS A 281 11.94 -5.83 11.80
CA LYS A 281 11.42 -4.49 11.51
C LYS A 281 9.92 -4.52 11.28
N GLY A 282 9.26 -3.45 11.68
CA GLY A 282 7.84 -3.23 11.43
C GLY A 282 7.54 -1.76 11.19
N LEU A 283 6.39 -1.48 10.59
CA LEU A 283 5.83 -0.15 10.59
C LEU A 283 5.25 0.16 11.97
N GLU A 284 4.95 1.43 12.22
CA GLU A 284 4.35 1.85 13.49
C GLU A 284 3.15 0.98 13.89
N VAL A 285 2.91 0.95 15.20
CA VAL A 285 1.82 0.19 15.82
C VAL A 285 0.49 0.55 15.18
N GLY A 286 -0.27 -0.47 14.81
CA GLY A 286 -1.61 -0.34 14.22
C GLY A 286 -2.71 -0.60 15.25
N ALA A 287 -3.95 -0.73 14.79
CA ALA A 287 -5.13 -0.95 15.63
C ALA A 287 -5.12 -2.24 16.48
N LYS A 288 -4.18 -3.13 16.26
CA LYS A 288 -4.00 -4.34 17.09
C LYS A 288 -2.94 -4.15 18.18
N ASP A 289 -2.51 -2.91 18.41
CA ASP A 289 -1.44 -2.55 19.35
C ASP A 289 -0.12 -3.30 19.11
N VAL A 290 0.14 -3.66 17.86
CA VAL A 290 1.37 -4.34 17.41
C VAL A 290 1.91 -3.72 16.13
N PRO A 291 3.24 -3.83 15.87
CA PRO A 291 3.85 -3.36 14.63
C PRO A 291 3.19 -3.97 13.38
N ARG A 292 2.90 -3.12 12.39
CA ARG A 292 2.33 -3.58 11.11
C ARG A 292 3.43 -4.13 10.20
N HIS A 293 3.11 -5.19 9.44
CA HIS A 293 4.02 -5.83 8.47
C HIS A 293 5.39 -6.22 9.06
N PRO A 294 5.43 -6.97 10.17
CA PRO A 294 6.67 -7.35 10.80
C PRO A 294 7.46 -8.32 9.92
N ILE A 295 8.75 -8.00 9.70
CA ILE A 295 9.66 -8.75 8.82
C ILE A 295 10.95 -9.02 9.58
N PHE A 296 11.40 -10.27 9.58
CA PHE A 296 12.64 -10.71 10.14
C PHE A 296 13.84 -10.02 9.46
N ILE A 297 14.84 -9.64 10.27
CA ILE A 297 16.10 -9.07 9.81
C ILE A 297 17.22 -10.07 10.04
N ARG A 298 17.46 -10.48 11.30
CA ARG A 298 18.56 -11.40 11.69
C ARG A 298 18.31 -12.03 13.04
N PHE A 299 19.04 -13.09 13.32
CA PHE A 299 19.19 -13.62 14.68
C PHE A 299 20.12 -12.70 15.50
N ARG A 300 19.87 -12.63 16.79
CA ARG A 300 20.61 -11.82 17.75
C ARG A 300 21.39 -12.74 18.70
N ASP A 301 22.41 -13.42 18.15
CA ASP A 301 23.29 -14.30 18.93
C ASP A 301 24.11 -13.53 20.00
N ASP A 302 24.15 -12.19 19.88
CA ASP A 302 24.74 -11.24 20.82
C ASP A 302 23.88 -10.98 22.07
N LEU A 303 22.62 -11.43 22.07
CA LEU A 303 21.67 -11.25 23.18
C LEU A 303 21.22 -12.57 23.84
N GLU A 304 21.89 -13.67 23.52
CA GLU A 304 21.60 -14.99 24.14
C GLU A 304 22.21 -15.12 25.55
#